data_24984b48c50fbb1d5045a9ca72e00dd1
#
_entry.id   24984b48c50fbb1d5045a9ca72e00dd1
#
_cell.length_a   1.000
_cell.length_b   1.000
_cell.length_c   1.000
_cell.angle_alpha   90.00
_cell.angle_beta   90.00
_cell.angle_gamma   90.00
#
_symmetry.space_group_name_H-M   'P 1'
#
loop_
_entity.id
_entity.type
_entity.pdbx_description
1 polymer ?
#
loop_
_entity_poly.entity_id
_entity_poly.type
_entity_poly.pdbx_seq_one_letter_code
_entity_poly.pdbx_strand_id
1 'polypeptide(L)'
;LGFIAENLSLDAKNYHTWAYRQWVLAHFGGSSNQSRDTWVCAGAGEFPELWDGELDYVESLLDDDIRNNSAWNHRWFCVFARFLYDDLPEQTWTAKRRAEMAYTLDKIAVAPNNQSAWNYLRGLHRGLRPVIPMRETRDTVLSYVSPKDHSAGTGPESADSPPPALEWLLDSVLEQYEGDK
;
A
#
# COMPACT_ATOMS: atom_id res chain seq x y z
N LEU A 1 -9.98 -14.79 13.96
CA LEU A 1 -9.94 -14.11 12.64
C LEU A 1 -10.85 -14.77 11.60
N GLY A 2 -11.10 -16.11 11.68
CA GLY A 2 -11.94 -16.84 10.73
C GLY A 2 -13.36 -16.25 10.59
N PHE A 3 -14.06 -16.04 11.69
CA PHE A 3 -15.39 -15.42 11.68
C PHE A 3 -15.40 -14.02 11.03
N ILE A 4 -14.34 -13.23 11.24
CA ILE A 4 -14.20 -11.91 10.61
C ILE A 4 -14.01 -12.05 9.10
N ALA A 5 -13.20 -13.03 8.67
CA ALA A 5 -12.99 -13.30 7.24
C ALA A 5 -14.28 -13.75 6.55
N GLU A 6 -15.11 -14.59 7.20
CA GLU A 6 -16.43 -14.99 6.69
C GLU A 6 -17.34 -13.76 6.49
N ASN A 7 -17.37 -12.82 7.44
CA ASN A 7 -18.13 -11.59 7.28
C ASN A 7 -17.60 -10.70 6.15
N LEU A 8 -16.28 -10.62 5.96
CA LEU A 8 -15.67 -9.87 4.86
C LEU A 8 -15.87 -10.55 3.50
N SER A 9 -16.10 -11.87 3.45
CA SER A 9 -16.47 -12.54 2.21
C SER A 9 -17.88 -12.16 1.73
N LEU A 10 -18.76 -11.77 2.65
CA LEU A 10 -20.12 -11.29 2.32
C LEU A 10 -20.15 -9.79 1.97
N ASP A 11 -19.31 -8.99 2.64
CA ASP A 11 -19.16 -7.55 2.39
C ASP A 11 -17.68 -7.15 2.56
N ALA A 12 -16.93 -7.29 1.46
CA ALA A 12 -15.48 -7.06 1.42
C ALA A 12 -15.06 -5.61 1.72
N LYS A 13 -16.01 -4.67 1.80
CA LYS A 13 -15.77 -3.25 2.04
C LYS A 13 -16.38 -2.76 3.35
N ASN A 14 -16.85 -3.67 4.21
CA ASN A 14 -17.45 -3.33 5.50
C ASN A 14 -16.43 -2.67 6.44
N TYR A 15 -16.59 -1.37 6.62
CA TYR A 15 -15.67 -0.56 7.44
C TYR A 15 -15.56 -1.08 8.89
N HIS A 16 -16.70 -1.43 9.52
CA HIS A 16 -16.72 -1.88 10.91
C HIS A 16 -16.01 -3.22 11.08
N THR A 17 -16.20 -4.13 10.13
CA THR A 17 -15.56 -5.45 10.13
C THR A 17 -14.05 -5.32 9.96
N TRP A 18 -13.58 -4.44 9.07
CA TRP A 18 -12.16 -4.14 8.92
C TRP A 18 -11.56 -3.49 10.16
N ALA A 19 -12.22 -2.49 10.73
CA ALA A 19 -11.76 -1.84 11.96
C ALA A 19 -11.67 -2.85 13.12
N TYR A 20 -12.63 -3.76 13.22
CA TYR A 20 -12.60 -4.81 14.23
C TYR A 20 -11.47 -5.82 13.99
N ARG A 21 -11.18 -6.20 12.73
CA ARG A 21 -10.04 -7.07 12.41
C ARG A 21 -8.72 -6.45 12.84
N GLN A 22 -8.50 -5.18 12.50
CA GLN A 22 -7.30 -4.46 12.90
C GLN A 22 -7.18 -4.33 14.43
N TRP A 23 -8.29 -4.08 15.10
CA TRP A 23 -8.31 -4.03 16.56
C TRP A 23 -7.94 -5.38 17.18
N VAL A 24 -8.50 -6.48 16.69
CA VAL A 24 -8.16 -7.84 17.19
C VAL A 24 -6.68 -8.13 17.01
N LEU A 25 -6.12 -7.85 15.84
CA LEU A 25 -4.69 -8.05 15.55
C LEU A 25 -3.80 -7.19 16.47
N ALA A 26 -4.11 -5.91 16.60
CA ALA A 26 -3.33 -5.01 17.42
C ALA A 26 -3.44 -5.35 18.91
N HIS A 27 -4.65 -5.67 19.39
CA HIS A 27 -4.91 -5.92 20.81
C HIS A 27 -4.39 -7.27 21.28
N PHE A 28 -4.69 -8.34 20.55
CA PHE A 28 -4.33 -9.69 20.95
C PHE A 28 -3.02 -10.16 20.32
N GLY A 29 -2.74 -9.79 19.07
CA GLY A 29 -1.50 -10.13 18.38
C GLY A 29 -0.31 -9.25 18.80
N GLY A 30 -0.61 -8.11 19.43
CA GLY A 30 0.39 -7.16 19.92
C GLY A 30 1.06 -6.37 18.81
N SER A 31 1.70 -5.30 19.26
CA SER A 31 2.65 -4.51 18.48
C SER A 31 3.98 -4.55 19.23
N SER A 32 5.07 -4.51 18.54
CA SER A 32 6.39 -4.66 19.12
C SER A 32 6.81 -3.50 20.04
N ASN A 33 6.01 -2.43 20.16
CA ASN A 33 6.36 -1.29 21.00
C ASN A 33 5.33 -0.93 22.08
N GLN A 34 5.83 -0.67 23.28
CA GLN A 34 5.10 -0.38 24.52
C GLN A 34 4.73 1.11 24.70
N SER A 35 4.41 1.84 23.65
CA SER A 35 3.92 3.22 23.82
C SER A 35 2.48 3.24 24.30
N ARG A 36 2.25 3.68 25.55
CA ARG A 36 0.97 3.67 26.27
C ARG A 36 -0.07 4.67 25.77
N ASP A 37 0.27 5.55 24.82
CA ASP A 37 -0.54 6.72 24.48
C ASP A 37 -1.26 6.65 23.13
N THR A 38 -1.18 5.53 22.42
CA THR A 38 -1.91 5.35 21.18
C THR A 38 -2.91 4.20 21.30
N TRP A 39 -4.05 4.31 20.63
CA TRP A 39 -5.09 3.29 20.51
C TRP A 39 -4.58 1.95 19.89
N VAL A 40 -3.34 1.92 19.40
CA VAL A 40 -2.62 0.70 19.05
C VAL A 40 -2.08 0.13 20.35
N CYS A 41 -2.70 -0.94 20.82
CA CYS A 41 -2.45 -1.55 22.12
C CYS A 41 -0.98 -1.83 22.36
N ALA A 42 -0.46 -1.23 23.42
CA ALA A 42 0.87 -1.41 23.92
C ALA A 42 1.00 -2.74 24.65
N GLY A 43 1.78 -3.64 24.12
CA GLY A 43 2.19 -4.87 24.77
C GLY A 43 2.59 -5.93 23.76
N ALA A 44 3.52 -6.81 24.13
CA ALA A 44 3.63 -8.09 23.46
C ALA A 44 2.26 -8.74 23.57
N GLY A 45 1.54 -8.91 22.45
CA GLY A 45 0.23 -9.53 22.45
C GLY A 45 0.33 -10.96 22.97
N GLU A 46 -0.73 -11.41 23.58
CA GLU A 46 -0.81 -12.76 24.12
C GLU A 46 -0.75 -13.83 23.00
N PHE A 47 -1.11 -13.42 21.75
CA PHE A 47 -1.23 -14.29 20.59
C PHE A 47 -0.54 -13.69 19.35
N PRO A 48 0.80 -13.56 19.33
CA PRO A 48 1.52 -12.98 18.21
C PRO A 48 1.34 -13.75 16.89
N GLU A 49 0.97 -15.01 16.95
CA GLU A 49 0.65 -15.87 15.81
C GLU A 49 -0.59 -15.40 15.02
N LEU A 50 -1.40 -14.49 15.57
CA LEU A 50 -2.51 -13.90 14.84
C LEU A 50 -2.07 -13.10 13.61
N TRP A 51 -0.82 -12.66 13.57
CA TRP A 51 -0.25 -11.98 12.41
C TRP A 51 0.18 -12.95 11.30
N ASP A 52 0.29 -14.23 11.62
CA ASP A 52 0.71 -15.23 10.64
C ASP A 52 -0.38 -15.41 9.58
N GLY A 53 0.03 -15.33 8.32
CA GLY A 53 -0.89 -15.45 7.19
C GLY A 53 -1.73 -14.20 6.86
N GLU A 54 -1.62 -13.08 7.63
CA GLU A 54 -2.39 -11.85 7.32
C GLU A 54 -2.05 -11.26 5.96
N LEU A 55 -0.78 -11.26 5.55
CA LEU A 55 -0.39 -10.78 4.22
C LEU A 55 -0.91 -11.70 3.11
N ASP A 56 -0.93 -13.01 3.32
CA ASP A 56 -1.49 -13.97 2.37
C ASP A 56 -3.01 -13.80 2.24
N TYR A 57 -3.69 -13.51 3.36
CA TYR A 57 -5.10 -13.17 3.35
C TYR A 57 -5.40 -11.89 2.55
N VAL A 58 -4.61 -10.84 2.77
CA VAL A 58 -4.74 -9.59 1.99
C VAL A 58 -4.46 -9.84 0.51
N GLU A 59 -3.45 -10.65 0.19
CA GLU A 59 -3.11 -10.98 -1.20
C GLU A 59 -4.28 -11.68 -1.88
N SER A 60 -4.92 -12.67 -1.22
CA SER A 60 -6.09 -13.33 -1.78
C SER A 60 -7.24 -12.36 -2.11
N LEU A 61 -7.47 -11.36 -1.26
CA LEU A 61 -8.50 -10.34 -1.51
C LEU A 61 -8.14 -9.38 -2.65
N LEU A 62 -6.85 -9.09 -2.84
CA LEU A 62 -6.38 -8.26 -3.95
C LEU A 62 -6.33 -9.03 -5.26
N ASP A 63 -6.18 -10.35 -5.22
CA ASP A 63 -6.31 -11.21 -6.39
C ASP A 63 -7.77 -11.33 -6.83
N ASP A 64 -8.72 -11.36 -5.89
CA ASP A 64 -10.17 -11.35 -6.17
C ASP A 64 -10.65 -9.97 -6.68
N ASP A 65 -10.28 -8.89 -6.01
CA ASP A 65 -10.58 -7.50 -6.41
C ASP A 65 -9.37 -6.59 -6.15
N ILE A 66 -8.53 -6.44 -7.14
CA ILE A 66 -7.34 -5.56 -7.09
C ILE A 66 -7.69 -4.09 -6.78
N ARG A 67 -8.96 -3.68 -6.97
CA ARG A 67 -9.46 -2.34 -6.66
C ARG A 67 -10.06 -2.21 -5.27
N ASN A 68 -10.00 -3.26 -4.45
CA ASN A 68 -10.50 -3.19 -3.07
C ASN A 68 -9.60 -2.30 -2.20
N ASN A 69 -9.99 -1.03 -2.05
CA ASN A 69 -9.24 -0.06 -1.24
C ASN A 69 -9.12 -0.47 0.24
N SER A 70 -10.07 -1.23 0.78
CA SER A 70 -10.00 -1.73 2.16
C SER A 70 -8.88 -2.75 2.31
N ALA A 71 -8.68 -3.63 1.32
CA ALA A 71 -7.57 -4.58 1.30
C ALA A 71 -6.21 -3.84 1.19
N TRP A 72 -6.10 -2.79 0.35
CA TRP A 72 -4.90 -1.95 0.28
C TRP A 72 -4.59 -1.26 1.62
N ASN A 73 -5.60 -0.72 2.31
CA ASN A 73 -5.43 -0.13 3.63
C ASN A 73 -5.01 -1.17 4.67
N HIS A 74 -5.58 -2.37 4.61
CA HIS A 74 -5.20 -3.44 5.52
C HIS A 74 -3.78 -3.96 5.25
N ARG A 75 -3.35 -4.02 3.97
CA ARG A 75 -1.95 -4.29 3.63
C ARG A 75 -1.01 -3.28 4.28
N TRP A 76 -1.33 -1.98 4.18
CA TRP A 76 -0.54 -0.94 4.86
C TRP A 76 -0.44 -1.20 6.36
N PHE A 77 -1.55 -1.54 7.00
CA PHE A 77 -1.59 -1.86 8.42
C PHE A 77 -0.69 -3.05 8.76
N CYS A 78 -0.77 -4.16 8.01
CA CYS A 78 0.05 -5.36 8.26
C CYS A 78 1.54 -5.11 8.02
N VAL A 79 1.89 -4.33 6.98
CA VAL A 79 3.29 -4.10 6.60
C VAL A 79 3.97 -3.07 7.48
N PHE A 80 3.25 -2.00 7.89
CA PHE A 80 3.86 -0.84 8.52
C PHE A 80 3.35 -0.56 9.93
N ALA A 81 2.04 -0.59 10.17
CA ALA A 81 1.49 -0.14 11.45
C ALA A 81 1.97 -0.98 12.64
N ARG A 82 2.17 -2.29 12.43
CA ARG A 82 2.74 -3.17 13.44
C ARG A 82 4.12 -2.74 13.92
N PHE A 83 4.90 -2.08 13.05
CA PHE A 83 6.31 -1.76 13.28
C PHE A 83 6.59 -0.25 13.37
N LEU A 84 5.55 0.60 13.35
CA LEU A 84 5.72 2.06 13.34
C LEU A 84 6.52 2.60 14.52
N TYR A 85 6.58 1.85 15.60
CA TYR A 85 7.25 2.23 16.84
C TYR A 85 8.47 1.35 17.14
N ASP A 86 8.88 0.49 16.21
CA ASP A 86 10.09 -0.31 16.38
C ASP A 86 11.32 0.53 16.06
N ASP A 87 12.34 0.39 16.88
CA ASP A 87 13.70 0.92 16.61
C ASP A 87 14.39 0.09 15.51
N LEU A 88 13.68 -0.16 14.41
CA LEU A 88 14.27 -0.84 13.27
C LEU A 88 15.29 0.09 12.59
N PRO A 89 16.45 -0.45 12.18
CA PRO A 89 17.43 0.34 11.44
C PRO A 89 16.80 0.97 10.20
N GLU A 90 17.15 2.23 9.91
CA GLU A 90 16.65 2.99 8.76
C GLU A 90 16.78 2.21 7.45
N GLN A 91 17.87 1.47 7.28
CA GLN A 91 18.12 0.64 6.11
C GLN A 91 17.07 -0.48 5.96
N THR A 92 16.66 -1.11 7.06
CA THR A 92 15.62 -2.14 7.08
C THR A 92 14.26 -1.57 6.66
N TRP A 93 13.91 -0.39 7.21
CA TRP A 93 12.71 0.34 6.81
C TRP A 93 12.70 0.71 5.33
N THR A 94 13.82 1.24 4.85
CA THR A 94 13.96 1.64 3.45
C THR A 94 13.88 0.45 2.51
N ALA A 95 14.53 -0.66 2.84
CA ALA A 95 14.47 -1.89 2.06
C ALA A 95 13.04 -2.46 2.00
N LYS A 96 12.34 -2.49 3.12
CA LYS A 96 10.93 -2.95 3.19
C LYS A 96 10.02 -2.08 2.33
N ARG A 97 10.18 -0.76 2.38
CA ARG A 97 9.38 0.17 1.57
C ARG A 97 9.66 0.01 0.08
N ARG A 98 10.92 -0.17 -0.32
CA ARG A 98 11.26 -0.41 -1.73
C ARG A 98 10.70 -1.72 -2.25
N ALA A 99 10.67 -2.77 -1.43
CA ALA A 99 9.99 -4.02 -1.78
C ALA A 99 8.48 -3.81 -2.01
N GLU A 100 7.81 -3.03 -1.14
CA GLU A 100 6.40 -2.67 -1.30
C GLU A 100 6.17 -1.74 -2.51
N MET A 101 7.10 -0.86 -2.86
CA MET A 101 7.02 -0.07 -4.09
C MET A 101 7.07 -0.96 -5.33
N ALA A 102 7.99 -1.93 -5.39
CA ALA A 102 8.07 -2.88 -6.49
C ALA A 102 6.77 -3.69 -6.63
N TYR A 103 6.28 -4.28 -5.53
CA TYR A 103 4.99 -4.97 -5.47
C TYR A 103 3.84 -4.10 -6.00
N THR A 104 3.78 -2.84 -5.57
CA THR A 104 2.71 -1.92 -5.95
C THR A 104 2.76 -1.58 -7.45
N LEU A 105 3.96 -1.38 -8.00
CA LEU A 105 4.17 -1.14 -9.42
C LEU A 105 3.76 -2.35 -10.28
N ASP A 106 4.01 -3.58 -9.82
CA ASP A 106 3.53 -4.79 -10.48
C ASP A 106 2.00 -4.85 -10.52
N LYS A 107 1.33 -4.51 -9.42
CA LYS A 107 -0.16 -4.43 -9.37
C LYS A 107 -0.70 -3.26 -10.22
N ILE A 108 0.00 -2.13 -10.31
CA ILE A 108 -0.34 -1.02 -11.22
C ILE A 108 -0.21 -1.46 -12.68
N ALA A 109 0.80 -2.25 -13.03
CA ALA A 109 0.97 -2.79 -14.39
C ALA A 109 -0.25 -3.63 -14.83
N VAL A 110 -0.85 -4.38 -13.90
CA VAL A 110 -2.07 -5.17 -14.15
C VAL A 110 -3.31 -4.28 -14.28
N ALA A 111 -3.42 -3.22 -13.46
CA ALA A 111 -4.58 -2.34 -13.43
C ALA A 111 -4.17 -0.86 -13.34
N PRO A 112 -3.71 -0.25 -14.45
CA PRO A 112 -3.13 1.11 -14.44
C PRO A 112 -4.10 2.21 -13.98
N ASN A 113 -5.39 2.00 -14.09
CA ASN A 113 -6.43 2.96 -13.65
C ASN A 113 -6.92 2.69 -12.21
N ASN A 114 -6.22 1.85 -11.43
CA ASN A 114 -6.59 1.55 -10.05
C ASN A 114 -6.07 2.63 -9.08
N GLN A 115 -6.92 3.59 -8.71
CA GLN A 115 -6.58 4.68 -7.79
C GLN A 115 -6.02 4.19 -6.44
N SER A 116 -6.48 3.02 -5.95
CA SER A 116 -6.04 2.49 -4.64
C SER A 116 -4.55 2.15 -4.64
N ALA A 117 -4.05 1.50 -5.71
CA ALA A 117 -2.63 1.18 -5.85
C ALA A 117 -1.77 2.45 -5.98
N TRP A 118 -2.22 3.46 -6.72
CA TRP A 118 -1.53 4.74 -6.83
C TRP A 118 -1.49 5.51 -5.51
N ASN A 119 -2.58 5.49 -4.74
CA ASN A 119 -2.60 6.08 -3.41
C ASN A 119 -1.66 5.35 -2.45
N TYR A 120 -1.60 4.02 -2.53
CA TYR A 120 -0.65 3.22 -1.76
C TYR A 120 0.79 3.58 -2.11
N LEU A 121 1.13 3.65 -3.41
CA LEU A 121 2.46 4.08 -3.88
C LEU A 121 2.82 5.48 -3.37
N ARG A 122 1.89 6.43 -3.42
CA ARG A 122 2.07 7.79 -2.91
C ARG A 122 2.36 7.78 -1.39
N GLY A 123 1.63 6.95 -0.65
CA GLY A 123 1.86 6.75 0.79
C GLY A 123 3.26 6.21 1.09
N LEU A 124 3.76 5.27 0.28
CA LEU A 124 5.11 4.73 0.41
C LEU A 124 6.20 5.80 0.27
N HIS A 125 6.01 6.81 -0.55
CA HIS A 125 6.95 7.92 -0.69
C HIS A 125 6.85 8.92 0.46
N ARG A 126 5.64 9.34 0.83
CA ARG A 126 5.38 10.50 1.70
C ARG A 126 4.98 10.15 3.13
N GLY A 127 4.34 9.00 3.32
CA GLY A 127 3.69 8.63 4.58
C GLY A 127 4.62 8.20 5.71
N LEU A 128 5.90 7.94 5.44
CA LEU A 128 6.85 7.36 6.39
C LEU A 128 8.19 8.11 6.39
N ARG A 129 8.95 8.00 7.49
CA ARG A 129 10.31 8.54 7.61
C ARG A 129 11.32 7.39 7.58
N PRO A 130 12.52 7.61 6.97
CA PRO A 130 12.90 8.76 6.15
C PRO A 130 12.06 8.87 4.87
N VAL A 131 11.92 10.06 4.30
CA VAL A 131 11.21 10.24 3.01
C VAL A 131 11.98 9.57 1.89
N ILE A 132 11.31 8.78 1.06
CA ILE A 132 11.89 8.28 -0.19
C ILE A 132 11.40 9.19 -1.32
N PRO A 133 12.30 9.90 -2.02
CA PRO A 133 11.87 10.85 -3.06
C PRO A 133 11.09 10.16 -4.19
N MET A 134 10.03 10.80 -4.67
CA MET A 134 9.20 10.26 -5.76
C MET A 134 9.98 10.06 -7.07
N ARG A 135 11.11 10.75 -7.25
CA ARG A 135 12.00 10.56 -8.40
C ARG A 135 12.53 9.11 -8.54
N GLU A 136 12.58 8.33 -7.45
CA GLU A 136 13.07 6.94 -7.51
C GLU A 136 12.17 6.03 -8.36
N THR A 137 10.89 6.33 -8.50
CA THR A 137 9.93 5.57 -9.30
C THR A 137 9.44 6.31 -10.55
N ARG A 138 9.94 7.54 -10.78
CA ARG A 138 9.48 8.41 -11.88
C ARG A 138 9.60 7.77 -13.25
N ASP A 139 10.75 7.15 -13.55
CA ASP A 139 11.00 6.57 -14.87
C ASP A 139 10.03 5.41 -15.16
N THR A 140 9.75 4.59 -14.14
CA THR A 140 8.75 3.54 -14.26
C THR A 140 7.35 4.14 -14.49
N VAL A 141 6.98 5.20 -13.76
CA VAL A 141 5.68 5.84 -13.95
C VAL A 141 5.57 6.52 -15.32
N LEU A 142 6.64 7.13 -15.81
CA LEU A 142 6.68 7.71 -17.17
C LEU A 142 6.39 6.67 -18.26
N SER A 143 6.76 5.42 -18.07
CA SER A 143 6.48 4.35 -19.04
C SER A 143 4.98 4.08 -19.22
N TYR A 144 4.13 4.46 -18.27
CA TYR A 144 2.67 4.33 -18.40
C TYR A 144 2.02 5.48 -19.20
N VAL A 145 2.69 6.61 -19.32
CA VAL A 145 2.17 7.81 -20.00
C VAL A 145 2.89 8.13 -21.29
N SER A 146 4.04 7.49 -21.56
CA SER A 146 4.76 7.67 -22.82
C SER A 146 3.96 7.09 -23.98
N PRO A 147 3.92 7.77 -25.15
CA PRO A 147 3.28 7.22 -26.33
C PRO A 147 3.91 5.86 -26.67
N LYS A 148 3.13 4.81 -26.66
CA LYS A 148 3.58 3.52 -27.23
C LYS A 148 3.73 3.76 -28.74
N ASP A 149 4.91 3.53 -29.28
CA ASP A 149 5.18 3.64 -30.72
C ASP A 149 4.18 2.79 -31.49
N HIS A 150 3.22 3.41 -32.15
CA HIS A 150 2.17 2.78 -32.95
C HIS A 150 2.68 2.44 -34.36
N SER A 151 3.91 1.93 -34.49
CA SER A 151 4.46 1.51 -35.79
C SER A 151 3.91 0.20 -36.34
N ALA A 152 2.94 -0.44 -35.65
CA ALA A 152 2.28 -1.66 -36.12
C ALA A 152 0.74 -1.50 -36.02
N GLY A 153 0.15 -1.30 -37.19
CA GLY A 153 -1.22 -1.05 -37.53
C GLY A 153 -2.40 -1.62 -36.74
N THR A 154 -3.50 -0.87 -36.82
CA THR A 154 -4.89 -1.28 -36.66
C THR A 154 -5.24 -1.94 -35.31
N GLY A 155 -5.40 -1.14 -34.26
CA GLY A 155 -6.15 -1.48 -33.05
C GLY A 155 -6.95 -0.27 -32.58
N PRO A 156 -8.07 -0.47 -31.88
CA PRO A 156 -8.94 0.63 -31.49
C PRO A 156 -8.24 1.57 -30.50
N GLU A 157 -8.42 2.85 -30.74
CA GLU A 157 -8.22 4.03 -29.90
C GLU A 157 -6.98 4.03 -28.96
N SER A 158 -6.19 5.08 -29.10
CA SER A 158 -5.12 5.46 -28.16
C SER A 158 -5.57 5.21 -26.72
N ALA A 159 -5.01 4.22 -26.05
CA ALA A 159 -5.23 4.06 -24.63
C ALA A 159 -4.74 5.34 -23.95
N ASP A 160 -5.66 6.20 -23.54
CA ASP A 160 -5.35 7.42 -22.83
C ASP A 160 -4.44 7.08 -21.63
N SER A 161 -3.45 7.94 -21.40
CA SER A 161 -2.57 7.78 -20.24
C SER A 161 -3.40 7.67 -18.97
N PRO A 162 -3.12 6.72 -18.08
CA PRO A 162 -3.91 6.56 -16.86
C PRO A 162 -3.95 7.86 -16.06
N PRO A 163 -5.13 8.45 -15.77
CA PRO A 163 -5.21 9.69 -15.00
C PRO A 163 -4.45 9.65 -13.68
N PRO A 164 -4.47 8.55 -12.90
CA PRO A 164 -3.68 8.50 -11.67
C PRO A 164 -2.17 8.58 -11.88
N ALA A 165 -1.66 8.09 -13.02
CA ALA A 165 -0.25 8.21 -13.37
C ALA A 165 0.15 9.68 -13.63
N LEU A 166 -0.72 10.43 -14.34
CA LEU A 166 -0.51 11.85 -14.59
C LEU A 166 -0.54 12.66 -13.28
N GLU A 167 -1.50 12.37 -12.40
CA GLU A 167 -1.57 12.98 -11.06
C GLU A 167 -0.29 12.70 -10.26
N TRP A 168 0.18 11.46 -10.29
CA TRP A 168 1.39 11.06 -9.59
C TRP A 168 2.63 11.78 -10.12
N LEU A 169 2.75 11.93 -11.45
CA LEU A 169 3.85 12.68 -12.08
C LEU A 169 3.82 14.17 -11.70
N LEU A 170 2.64 14.77 -11.67
CA LEU A 170 2.48 16.16 -11.21
C LEU A 170 2.98 16.32 -9.77
N ASP A 171 2.56 15.42 -8.86
CA ASP A 171 3.03 15.42 -7.48
C ASP A 171 4.55 15.29 -7.38
N SER A 172 5.17 14.46 -8.24
CA SER A 172 6.62 14.26 -8.25
C SER A 172 7.39 15.50 -8.73
N VAL A 173 6.80 16.28 -9.62
CA VAL A 173 7.38 17.57 -10.09
C VAL A 173 7.25 18.63 -9.01
N LEU A 174 6.10 18.69 -8.33
CA LEU A 174 5.88 19.63 -7.23
C LEU A 174 6.84 19.36 -6.06
N GLU A 175 7.04 18.07 -5.70
CA GLU A 175 8.01 17.68 -4.67
C GLU A 175 9.42 18.16 -5.00
N GLN A 176 9.85 18.02 -6.26
CA GLN A 176 11.16 18.49 -6.70
C GLN A 176 11.27 20.01 -6.59
N TYR A 177 10.26 20.74 -7.04
CA TYR A 177 10.26 22.22 -6.99
C TYR A 177 10.29 22.76 -5.56
N GLU A 178 9.63 22.10 -4.62
CA GLU A 178 9.65 22.47 -3.21
C GLU A 178 11.00 22.14 -2.54
N GLY A 179 11.68 21.08 -2.97
CA GLY A 179 12.99 20.68 -2.45
C GLY A 179 14.16 21.56 -2.96
N ASP A 180 13.96 22.29 -4.04
CA ASP A 180 14.96 23.18 -4.65
C ASP A 180 14.90 24.63 -4.08
N LYS A 181 14.00 24.92 -3.12
CA LYS A 181 13.87 26.19 -2.40
C LYS A 181 14.52 26.14 -1.04
#